data_ff5aa873f1c0eb364620227337efc818
#
_entry.id   ff5aa873f1c0eb364620227337efc818
#
_cell.length_a   1.000
_cell.length_b   1.000
_cell.length_c   1.000
_cell.angle_alpha   90.00
_cell.angle_beta   90.00
_cell.angle_gamma   90.00
#
_symmetry.space_group_name_H-M   'P 1'
#
loop_
_entity.id
_entity.type
_entity.pdbx_description
1 polymer ?
#
loop_
_entity_poly.entity_id
_entity_poly.type
_entity_poly.pdbx_seq_one_letter_code
_entity_poly.pdbx_strand_id
1 'polypeptide(L)'
;MKKIHYSWIILAISFCSIIAAGIAMASSGVFLTPFEQEFGWNRQVISLAFGISLFFYGFAGPFMAALLQKFGLKKMMLASMGTLLIGLLLIFLMNQSWQLIIIWGAIIGLGSSLFLTVLSPYVANHWFKEKRGLATGILTASTAMGQLILLPVLATIIENYSWRWAVGLIITISVLMFFIIFLFMRNTPKEIGILPYGQTEDIEVVHDQSKGNPIVIAFKGLADAIRAKEFWLLAGSFFFCGFSTNGLVGTHFISYCISFGIPIVTAASLLSFMGVFNMVGTTLSGWLSDRIDNRWLLFWYYLFRGASLVLLPFALMEGNLTWILVFSVFYGLDWVATVPPTINLSRQIFGVHKSAIIYGWIFASHQVGAATAAYGGGMLYSYFNTYTWAFFMAGVCCVMASLFVILIKKQPRSVN
;
A
#
# COMPACT_ATOMS: atom_id res chain seq x y z
N MET A 1 10.99 32.02 19.90
CA MET A 1 10.71 30.88 19.02
C MET A 1 9.30 30.35 19.33
N LYS A 2 8.38 30.32 18.37
CA LYS A 2 7.05 29.69 18.57
C LYS A 2 7.29 28.22 18.87
N LYS A 3 6.83 27.73 20.04
CA LYS A 3 6.90 26.31 20.39
C LYS A 3 6.14 25.50 19.33
N ILE A 4 6.80 24.47 18.77
CA ILE A 4 6.16 23.56 17.81
C ILE A 4 4.99 22.86 18.51
N HIS A 5 3.80 22.91 17.93
CA HIS A 5 2.63 22.24 18.47
C HIS A 5 2.83 20.72 18.44
N TYR A 6 2.49 20.02 19.53
CA TYR A 6 2.79 18.60 19.67
C TYR A 6 2.16 17.68 18.60
N SER A 7 1.08 18.13 17.97
CA SER A 7 0.47 17.42 16.82
C SER A 7 1.47 17.19 15.68
N TRP A 8 2.41 18.12 15.45
CA TRP A 8 3.44 17.97 14.43
C TRP A 8 4.50 16.92 14.83
N ILE A 9 4.75 16.75 16.14
CA ILE A 9 5.62 15.70 16.65
C ILE A 9 4.96 14.33 16.42
N ILE A 10 3.67 14.20 16.74
CA ILE A 10 2.90 12.98 16.47
C ILE A 10 2.87 12.66 14.97
N LEU A 11 2.71 13.67 14.13
CA LEU A 11 2.76 13.51 12.67
C LEU A 11 4.13 12.99 12.21
N ALA A 12 5.22 13.56 12.72
CA ALA A 12 6.58 13.13 12.36
C ALA A 12 6.87 11.68 12.81
N ILE A 13 6.46 11.30 14.03
CA ILE A 13 6.57 9.92 14.52
C ILE A 13 5.77 8.96 13.64
N SER A 14 4.54 9.33 13.30
CA SER A 14 3.68 8.52 12.43
C SER A 14 4.26 8.39 11.03
N PHE A 15 4.79 9.47 10.46
CA PHE A 15 5.48 9.50 9.18
C PHE A 15 6.66 8.50 9.14
N CYS A 16 7.56 8.58 10.11
CA CYS A 16 8.71 7.67 10.18
C CYS A 16 8.28 6.21 10.45
N SER A 17 7.21 5.99 11.24
CA SER A 17 6.67 4.65 11.49
C SER A 17 6.07 4.03 10.23
N ILE A 18 5.38 4.83 9.40
CA ILE A 18 4.85 4.36 8.10
C ILE A 18 6.00 4.01 7.16
N ILE A 19 7.09 4.78 7.15
CA ILE A 19 8.30 4.44 6.38
C ILE A 19 8.86 3.09 6.82
N ALA A 20 9.04 2.88 8.13
CA ALA A 20 9.59 1.64 8.67
C ALA A 20 8.74 0.40 8.31
N ALA A 21 7.42 0.49 8.43
CA ALA A 21 6.51 -0.59 8.03
C ALA A 21 6.41 -0.75 6.51
N GLY A 22 6.41 0.38 5.78
CA GLY A 22 6.30 0.41 4.32
C GLY A 22 7.49 -0.24 3.64
N ILE A 23 8.72 -0.01 4.13
CA ILE A 23 9.89 -0.64 3.54
C ILE A 23 9.94 -2.15 3.77
N ALA A 24 9.46 -2.64 4.93
CA ALA A 24 9.36 -4.07 5.18
C ALA A 24 8.43 -4.76 4.15
N MET A 25 7.33 -4.09 3.78
CA MET A 25 6.42 -4.60 2.74
C MET A 25 6.97 -4.44 1.32
N ALA A 26 7.54 -3.28 0.99
CA ALA A 26 8.05 -2.99 -0.36
C ALA A 26 9.33 -3.78 -0.70
N SER A 27 10.07 -4.24 0.32
CA SER A 27 11.33 -4.99 0.13
C SER A 27 11.13 -6.42 -0.38
N SER A 28 9.92 -6.95 -0.44
CA SER A 28 9.64 -8.30 -0.98
C SER A 28 10.29 -8.53 -2.35
N GLY A 29 10.24 -7.54 -3.24
CA GLY A 29 10.83 -7.64 -4.58
C GLY A 29 12.36 -7.78 -4.60
N VAL A 30 13.08 -7.17 -3.66
CA VAL A 30 14.56 -7.29 -3.57
C VAL A 30 15.00 -8.55 -2.83
N PHE A 31 14.17 -9.12 -1.95
CA PHE A 31 14.50 -10.36 -1.22
C PHE A 31 14.18 -11.64 -1.98
N LEU A 32 13.34 -11.61 -3.02
CA LEU A 32 12.89 -12.78 -3.74
C LEU A 32 14.05 -13.62 -4.29
N THR A 33 14.92 -13.01 -5.09
CA THR A 33 16.08 -13.69 -5.69
C THR A 33 17.12 -14.13 -4.66
N PRO A 34 17.51 -13.30 -3.66
CA PRO A 34 18.40 -13.75 -2.58
C PRO A 34 17.91 -14.95 -1.80
N PHE A 35 16.60 -15.01 -1.48
CA PHE A 35 16.06 -16.18 -0.77
C PHE A 35 16.03 -17.44 -1.65
N GLU A 36 15.72 -17.29 -2.93
CA GLU A 36 15.79 -18.41 -3.89
C GLU A 36 17.21 -18.96 -4.00
N GLN A 37 18.20 -18.09 -4.11
CA GLN A 37 19.60 -18.48 -4.26
C GLN A 37 20.19 -19.14 -3.01
N GLU A 38 19.87 -18.63 -1.82
CA GLU A 38 20.45 -19.13 -0.58
C GLU A 38 19.78 -20.42 -0.08
N PHE A 39 18.44 -20.46 -0.12
CA PHE A 39 17.69 -21.58 0.44
C PHE A 39 17.31 -22.65 -0.59
N GLY A 40 17.50 -22.38 -1.89
CA GLY A 40 17.04 -23.26 -2.96
C GLY A 40 15.53 -23.43 -3.03
N TRP A 41 14.76 -22.52 -2.41
CA TRP A 41 13.32 -22.62 -2.41
C TRP A 41 12.72 -22.23 -3.75
N ASN A 42 11.64 -22.91 -4.13
CA ASN A 42 10.91 -22.56 -5.32
C ASN A 42 10.35 -21.13 -5.22
N ARG A 43 10.52 -20.36 -6.27
CA ARG A 43 10.04 -18.97 -6.39
C ARG A 43 8.56 -18.82 -6.13
N GLN A 44 7.75 -19.83 -6.52
CA GLN A 44 6.32 -19.90 -6.24
C GLN A 44 6.01 -19.84 -4.73
N VAL A 45 6.77 -20.58 -3.91
CA VAL A 45 6.56 -20.62 -2.44
C VAL A 45 6.98 -19.30 -1.80
N ILE A 46 8.09 -18.69 -2.23
CA ILE A 46 8.52 -17.38 -1.76
C ILE A 46 7.46 -16.32 -2.10
N SER A 47 6.96 -16.36 -3.34
CA SER A 47 5.91 -15.44 -3.82
C SER A 47 4.58 -15.65 -3.11
N LEU A 48 4.26 -16.87 -2.67
CA LEU A 48 3.10 -17.15 -1.83
C LEU A 48 3.19 -16.41 -0.49
N ALA A 49 4.36 -16.45 0.15
CA ALA A 49 4.57 -15.74 1.41
C ALA A 49 4.35 -14.22 1.24
N PHE A 50 4.87 -13.64 0.17
CA PHE A 50 4.65 -12.22 -0.15
C PHE A 50 3.19 -11.91 -0.49
N GLY A 51 2.51 -12.80 -1.23
CA GLY A 51 1.08 -12.68 -1.50
C GLY A 51 0.23 -12.70 -0.23
N ILE A 52 0.52 -13.61 0.70
CA ILE A 52 -0.16 -13.70 2.00
C ILE A 52 0.07 -12.43 2.82
N SER A 53 1.26 -11.82 2.77
CA SER A 53 1.50 -10.55 3.47
C SER A 53 0.66 -9.41 2.92
N LEU A 54 0.51 -9.31 1.60
CA LEU A 54 -0.37 -8.34 0.95
C LEU A 54 -1.84 -8.56 1.32
N PHE A 55 -2.28 -9.82 1.39
CA PHE A 55 -3.62 -10.15 1.85
C PHE A 55 -3.86 -9.67 3.29
N PHE A 56 -3.01 -10.04 4.24
CA PHE A 56 -3.17 -9.63 5.64
C PHE A 56 -3.02 -8.13 5.84
N TYR A 57 -2.12 -7.49 5.10
CA TYR A 57 -1.99 -6.03 5.09
C TYR A 57 -3.32 -5.34 4.83
N GLY A 58 -4.06 -5.74 3.80
CA GLY A 58 -5.31 -5.10 3.45
C GLY A 58 -6.50 -5.59 4.27
N PHE A 59 -6.63 -6.92 4.42
CA PHE A 59 -7.76 -7.55 5.09
C PHE A 59 -7.82 -7.21 6.59
N ALA A 60 -6.67 -7.04 7.25
CA ALA A 60 -6.62 -6.69 8.65
C ALA A 60 -7.01 -5.22 8.95
N GLY A 61 -7.04 -4.33 7.95
CA GLY A 61 -7.29 -2.90 8.13
C GLY A 61 -8.54 -2.57 8.96
N PRO A 62 -9.73 -3.07 8.63
CA PRO A 62 -10.96 -2.82 9.43
C PRO A 62 -10.84 -3.29 10.88
N PHE A 63 -10.16 -4.42 11.12
CA PHE A 63 -9.93 -4.94 12.47
C PHE A 63 -8.93 -4.08 13.23
N MET A 64 -7.86 -3.61 12.57
CA MET A 64 -6.90 -2.68 13.16
C MET A 64 -7.55 -1.35 13.53
N ALA A 65 -8.50 -0.85 12.74
CA ALA A 65 -9.27 0.34 13.07
C ALA A 65 -10.12 0.13 14.34
N ALA A 66 -10.78 -1.02 14.47
CA ALA A 66 -11.58 -1.35 15.66
C ALA A 66 -10.71 -1.51 16.92
N LEU A 67 -9.58 -2.18 16.80
CA LEU A 67 -8.62 -2.36 17.90
C LEU A 67 -7.99 -1.02 18.32
N LEU A 68 -7.72 -0.14 17.35
CA LEU A 68 -7.19 1.20 17.59
C LEU A 68 -8.17 2.06 18.43
N GLN A 69 -9.49 1.99 18.13
CA GLN A 69 -10.51 2.67 18.89
C GLN A 69 -10.61 2.13 20.33
N LYS A 70 -10.43 0.82 20.51
CA LYS A 70 -10.56 0.17 21.82
C LYS A 70 -9.30 0.35 22.71
N PHE A 71 -8.11 0.20 22.15
CA PHE A 71 -6.86 0.16 22.93
C PHE A 71 -6.05 1.46 22.86
N GLY A 72 -6.40 2.36 21.95
CA GLY A 72 -5.73 3.64 21.75
C GLY A 72 -4.50 3.55 20.83
N LEU A 73 -4.08 4.72 20.33
CA LEU A 73 -3.05 4.86 19.31
C LEU A 73 -1.69 4.30 19.75
N LYS A 74 -1.19 4.72 20.92
CA LYS A 74 0.14 4.34 21.41
C LYS A 74 0.30 2.83 21.57
N LYS A 75 -0.66 2.18 22.25
CA LYS A 75 -0.60 0.72 22.49
C LYS A 75 -0.67 -0.06 21.19
N MET A 76 -1.52 0.35 20.25
CA MET A 76 -1.66 -0.32 18.97
C MET A 76 -0.43 -0.14 18.08
N MET A 77 0.20 1.06 18.05
CA MET A 77 1.45 1.27 17.33
C MET A 77 2.59 0.44 17.91
N LEU A 78 2.71 0.34 19.25
CA LEU A 78 3.73 -0.51 19.89
C LEU A 78 3.49 -1.99 19.60
N ALA A 79 2.25 -2.46 19.69
CA ALA A 79 1.91 -3.85 19.38
C ALA A 79 2.23 -4.20 17.92
N SER A 80 1.82 -3.34 16.97
CA SER A 80 2.08 -3.55 15.54
C SER A 80 3.58 -3.49 15.22
N MET A 81 4.31 -2.51 15.77
CA MET A 81 5.77 -2.41 15.57
C MET A 81 6.51 -3.59 16.24
N GLY A 82 6.06 -4.02 17.43
CA GLY A 82 6.58 -5.21 18.09
C GLY A 82 6.34 -6.49 17.28
N THR A 83 5.14 -6.65 16.71
CA THR A 83 4.83 -7.78 15.82
C THR A 83 5.72 -7.76 14.58
N LEU A 84 5.91 -6.59 13.96
CA LEU A 84 6.83 -6.41 12.83
C LEU A 84 8.26 -6.79 13.19
N LEU A 85 8.77 -6.30 14.32
CA LEU A 85 10.11 -6.63 14.84
C LEU A 85 10.29 -8.11 15.10
N ILE A 86 9.31 -8.77 15.73
CA ILE A 86 9.34 -10.21 15.97
C ILE A 86 9.43 -10.94 14.63
N GLY A 87 8.63 -10.58 13.63
CA GLY A 87 8.70 -11.15 12.29
C GLY A 87 10.07 -10.99 11.66
N LEU A 88 10.62 -9.78 11.67
CA LEU A 88 11.96 -9.49 11.11
C LEU A 88 13.09 -10.26 11.82
N LEU A 89 13.03 -10.42 13.12
CA LEU A 89 14.01 -11.22 13.87
C LEU A 89 13.89 -12.71 13.57
N LEU A 90 12.69 -13.22 13.43
CA LEU A 90 12.43 -14.63 13.10
C LEU A 90 12.93 -15.01 11.69
N ILE A 91 13.09 -14.05 10.76
CA ILE A 91 13.66 -14.31 9.43
C ILE A 91 15.07 -14.94 9.55
N PHE A 92 15.88 -14.53 10.52
CA PHE A 92 17.23 -15.09 10.70
C PHE A 92 17.25 -16.55 11.17
N LEU A 93 16.13 -17.03 11.70
CA LEU A 93 15.99 -18.40 12.22
C LEU A 93 15.31 -19.35 11.22
N MET A 94 14.87 -18.81 10.07
CA MET A 94 14.17 -19.65 9.09
C MET A 94 15.16 -20.56 8.35
N ASN A 95 14.74 -21.82 8.16
CA ASN A 95 15.45 -22.82 7.39
C ASN A 95 14.50 -23.67 6.53
N GLN A 96 13.20 -23.45 6.65
CA GLN A 96 12.14 -24.13 5.91
C GLN A 96 11.22 -23.11 5.24
N SER A 97 10.77 -23.40 4.04
CA SER A 97 9.95 -22.46 3.24
C SER A 97 8.59 -22.13 3.88
N TRP A 98 7.96 -23.06 4.62
CA TRP A 98 6.70 -22.79 5.33
C TRP A 98 6.89 -21.73 6.45
N GLN A 99 8.09 -21.62 7.03
CA GLN A 99 8.39 -20.58 8.03
C GLN A 99 8.32 -19.19 7.40
N LEU A 100 8.80 -19.02 6.17
CA LEU A 100 8.68 -17.76 5.43
C LEU A 100 7.20 -17.38 5.24
N ILE A 101 6.32 -18.34 4.94
CA ILE A 101 4.88 -18.11 4.78
C ILE A 101 4.27 -17.55 6.06
N ILE A 102 4.63 -18.09 7.22
CA ILE A 102 4.12 -17.63 8.51
C ILE A 102 4.78 -16.29 8.87
N ILE A 103 6.12 -16.22 8.80
CA ILE A 103 6.88 -15.06 9.28
C ILE A 103 6.62 -13.83 8.40
N TRP A 104 6.88 -13.94 7.10
CA TRP A 104 6.67 -12.83 6.17
C TRP A 104 5.20 -12.62 5.86
N GLY A 105 4.51 -13.71 5.54
CA GLY A 105 3.11 -13.65 5.14
C GLY A 105 2.20 -13.15 6.26
N ALA A 106 2.17 -13.85 7.40
CA ALA A 106 1.24 -13.51 8.46
C ALA A 106 1.79 -12.45 9.42
N ILE A 107 2.98 -12.66 10.01
CA ILE A 107 3.47 -11.81 11.10
C ILE A 107 3.84 -10.42 10.58
N ILE A 108 4.66 -10.32 9.53
CA ILE A 108 5.05 -9.02 8.95
C ILE A 108 3.86 -8.33 8.29
N GLY A 109 3.00 -9.08 7.57
CA GLY A 109 1.79 -8.54 6.96
C GLY A 109 0.84 -7.91 7.98
N LEU A 110 0.54 -8.60 9.08
CA LEU A 110 -0.29 -8.07 10.18
C LEU A 110 0.38 -6.91 10.91
N GLY A 111 1.68 -7.03 11.21
CA GLY A 111 2.45 -5.97 11.87
C GLY A 111 2.49 -4.66 11.09
N SER A 112 2.49 -4.73 9.76
CA SER A 112 2.50 -3.56 8.87
C SER A 112 1.11 -2.95 8.66
N SER A 113 0.03 -3.71 8.84
CA SER A 113 -1.33 -3.32 8.46
C SER A 113 -1.79 -2.01 9.11
N LEU A 114 -1.60 -1.84 10.43
CA LEU A 114 -1.99 -0.62 11.14
C LEU A 114 -1.38 0.63 10.50
N PHE A 115 -0.08 0.59 10.23
CA PHE A 115 0.68 1.74 9.73
C PHE A 115 0.25 2.14 8.33
N LEU A 116 0.00 1.17 7.47
CA LEU A 116 -0.23 1.41 6.04
C LEU A 116 -1.71 1.64 5.68
N THR A 117 -2.66 1.28 6.57
CA THR A 117 -4.10 1.40 6.26
C THR A 117 -4.83 2.43 7.12
N VAL A 118 -4.57 2.46 8.42
CA VAL A 118 -5.42 3.16 9.40
C VAL A 118 -4.74 4.38 10.01
N LEU A 119 -3.42 4.35 10.17
CA LEU A 119 -2.70 5.36 10.95
C LEU A 119 -2.85 6.78 10.37
N SER A 120 -2.72 6.93 9.05
CA SER A 120 -2.78 8.24 8.39
C SER A 120 -4.11 8.96 8.63
N PRO A 121 -5.29 8.40 8.30
CA PRO A 121 -6.56 9.05 8.56
C PRO A 121 -6.85 9.22 10.06
N TYR A 122 -6.41 8.29 10.91
CA TYR A 122 -6.61 8.40 12.35
C TYR A 122 -5.88 9.61 12.93
N VAL A 123 -4.59 9.75 12.67
CA VAL A 123 -3.77 10.86 13.18
C VAL A 123 -4.29 12.20 12.65
N ALA A 124 -4.58 12.29 11.34
CA ALA A 124 -5.10 13.51 10.74
C ALA A 124 -6.43 13.96 11.36
N ASN A 125 -7.32 13.03 11.67
CA ASN A 125 -8.63 13.34 12.22
C ASN A 125 -8.62 13.68 13.71
N HIS A 126 -7.73 13.08 14.51
CA HIS A 126 -7.71 13.25 15.96
C HIS A 126 -6.76 14.35 16.44
N TRP A 127 -5.68 14.62 15.68
CA TRP A 127 -4.66 15.58 16.08
C TRP A 127 -4.71 16.92 15.35
N PHE A 128 -5.49 17.02 14.24
CA PHE A 128 -5.58 18.23 13.43
C PHE A 128 -7.04 18.62 13.20
N LYS A 129 -7.41 19.86 13.54
CA LYS A 129 -8.65 20.51 13.14
C LYS A 129 -8.45 21.29 11.85
N GLU A 130 -7.40 22.12 11.83
CA GLU A 130 -6.90 22.77 10.63
C GLU A 130 -5.83 21.91 9.97
N LYS A 131 -5.60 22.12 8.67
CA LYS A 131 -4.56 21.44 7.87
C LYS A 131 -4.65 19.91 7.85
N ARG A 132 -5.84 19.32 8.07
CA ARG A 132 -6.07 17.86 8.00
C ARG A 132 -5.61 17.27 6.67
N GLY A 133 -5.96 17.96 5.54
CA GLY A 133 -5.55 17.52 4.21
C GLY A 133 -4.03 17.49 4.06
N LEU A 134 -3.32 18.50 4.58
CA LEU A 134 -1.87 18.54 4.59
C LEU A 134 -1.29 17.39 5.42
N ALA A 135 -1.81 17.17 6.62
CA ALA A 135 -1.37 16.08 7.49
C ALA A 135 -1.57 14.70 6.83
N THR A 136 -2.75 14.47 6.23
CA THR A 136 -3.02 13.25 5.47
C THR A 136 -2.08 13.10 4.29
N GLY A 137 -1.86 14.17 3.52
CA GLY A 137 -0.95 14.17 2.36
C GLY A 137 0.48 13.82 2.74
N ILE A 138 1.02 14.43 3.82
CA ILE A 138 2.36 14.12 4.35
C ILE A 138 2.45 12.65 4.75
N LEU A 139 1.48 12.12 5.51
CA LEU A 139 1.48 10.73 5.96
C LEU A 139 1.31 9.73 4.80
N THR A 140 0.54 10.07 3.77
CA THR A 140 0.41 9.23 2.58
C THR A 140 1.69 9.23 1.74
N ALA A 141 2.37 10.38 1.65
CA ALA A 141 3.64 10.50 0.93
C ALA A 141 4.78 9.68 1.58
N SER A 142 4.68 9.36 2.88
CA SER A 142 5.72 8.60 3.59
C SER A 142 5.97 7.21 3.01
N THR A 143 4.94 6.54 2.48
CA THR A 143 5.09 5.22 1.85
C THR A 143 5.95 5.31 0.57
N ALA A 144 5.68 6.29 -0.27
CA ALA A 144 6.47 6.53 -1.49
C ALA A 144 7.89 6.96 -1.17
N MET A 145 8.10 7.84 -0.16
CA MET A 145 9.44 8.28 0.25
C MET A 145 10.27 7.13 0.82
N GLY A 146 9.67 6.25 1.63
CA GLY A 146 10.35 5.08 2.16
C GLY A 146 10.84 4.16 1.04
N GLN A 147 9.99 3.89 0.06
CA GLN A 147 10.33 3.08 -1.11
C GLN A 147 11.43 3.75 -1.96
N LEU A 148 11.30 5.06 -2.22
CA LEU A 148 12.26 5.81 -3.03
C LEU A 148 13.69 5.77 -2.47
N ILE A 149 13.82 5.97 -1.16
CA ILE A 149 15.14 6.13 -0.52
C ILE A 149 15.71 4.77 -0.11
N LEU A 150 14.90 3.93 0.55
CA LEU A 150 15.40 2.73 1.21
C LEU A 150 15.51 1.52 0.27
N LEU A 151 14.69 1.43 -0.77
CA LEU A 151 14.74 0.26 -1.65
C LEU A 151 16.07 0.13 -2.42
N PRO A 152 16.62 1.20 -3.05
CA PRO A 152 17.96 1.14 -3.65
C PRO A 152 19.06 0.88 -2.61
N VAL A 153 18.93 1.44 -1.40
CA VAL A 153 19.89 1.19 -0.30
C VAL A 153 19.90 -0.28 0.10
N LEU A 154 18.70 -0.90 0.26
CA LEU A 154 18.61 -2.34 0.53
C LEU A 154 19.22 -3.17 -0.60
N ALA A 155 18.93 -2.82 -1.86
CA ALA A 155 19.50 -3.50 -3.01
C ALA A 155 21.02 -3.42 -3.02
N THR A 156 21.62 -2.24 -2.75
CA THR A 156 23.07 -2.04 -2.65
C THR A 156 23.67 -2.87 -1.50
N ILE A 157 23.01 -2.94 -0.35
CA ILE A 157 23.47 -3.77 0.78
C ILE A 157 23.41 -5.26 0.41
N ILE A 158 22.36 -5.70 -0.27
CA ILE A 158 22.22 -7.08 -0.73
C ILE A 158 23.33 -7.45 -1.72
N GLU A 159 23.59 -6.57 -2.69
CA GLU A 159 24.59 -6.79 -3.72
C GLU A 159 26.03 -6.86 -3.18
N ASN A 160 26.39 -5.97 -2.24
CA ASN A 160 27.76 -5.85 -1.73
C ASN A 160 28.06 -6.71 -0.49
N TYR A 161 27.01 -7.11 0.25
CA TYR A 161 27.17 -7.87 1.51
C TYR A 161 26.27 -9.10 1.52
N SER A 162 25.03 -8.95 2.00
CA SER A 162 24.02 -10.01 1.99
C SER A 162 22.63 -9.46 2.35
N TRP A 163 21.60 -10.24 2.08
CA TRP A 163 20.23 -9.93 2.51
C TRP A 163 20.08 -9.80 4.04
N ARG A 164 20.94 -10.47 4.81
CA ARG A 164 20.93 -10.39 6.29
C ARG A 164 21.21 -8.98 6.77
N TRP A 165 22.18 -8.29 6.18
CA TRP A 165 22.49 -6.91 6.50
C TRP A 165 21.37 -5.96 6.11
N ALA A 166 20.68 -6.22 5.01
CA ALA A 166 19.51 -5.45 4.60
C ALA A 166 18.35 -5.62 5.59
N VAL A 167 18.04 -6.84 6.04
CA VAL A 167 17.07 -7.09 7.12
C VAL A 167 17.53 -6.43 8.42
N GLY A 168 18.83 -6.48 8.75
CA GLY A 168 19.42 -5.81 9.91
C GLY A 168 19.17 -4.30 9.92
N LEU A 169 19.27 -3.65 8.75
CA LEU A 169 18.93 -2.22 8.63
C LEU A 169 17.45 -1.97 8.92
N ILE A 170 16.54 -2.80 8.38
CA ILE A 170 15.09 -2.67 8.65
C ILE A 170 14.80 -2.87 10.13
N ILE A 171 15.43 -3.85 10.77
CA ILE A 171 15.32 -4.07 12.22
C ILE A 171 15.79 -2.86 12.99
N THR A 172 16.96 -2.30 12.66
CA THR A 172 17.53 -1.12 13.34
C THR A 172 16.57 0.06 13.28
N ILE A 173 16.02 0.36 12.10
CA ILE A 173 15.02 1.42 11.92
C ILE A 173 13.77 1.12 12.76
N SER A 174 13.29 -0.12 12.76
CA SER A 174 12.08 -0.52 13.49
C SER A 174 12.25 -0.49 15.00
N VAL A 175 13.43 -0.89 15.51
CA VAL A 175 13.79 -0.78 16.93
C VAL A 175 13.84 0.68 17.37
N LEU A 176 14.51 1.53 16.60
CA LEU A 176 14.55 2.97 16.86
C LEU A 176 13.14 3.55 16.92
N MET A 177 12.29 3.19 15.96
CA MET A 177 10.90 3.65 15.92
C MET A 177 10.08 3.11 17.08
N PHE A 178 10.28 1.87 17.50
CA PHE A 178 9.62 1.29 18.67
C PHE A 178 9.89 2.14 19.93
N PHE A 179 11.16 2.51 20.19
CA PHE A 179 11.53 3.35 21.33
C PHE A 179 11.00 4.79 21.18
N ILE A 180 11.04 5.37 19.99
CA ILE A 180 10.47 6.71 19.74
C ILE A 180 8.96 6.70 20.01
N ILE A 181 8.22 5.69 19.55
CA ILE A 181 6.78 5.52 19.83
C ILE A 181 6.57 5.36 21.35
N PHE A 182 7.37 4.52 22.00
CA PHE A 182 7.25 4.28 23.44
C PHE A 182 7.41 5.56 24.25
N LEU A 183 8.39 6.41 23.92
CA LEU A 183 8.71 7.62 24.67
C LEU A 183 7.76 8.78 24.36
N PHE A 184 7.51 9.03 23.08
CA PHE A 184 6.89 10.28 22.62
C PHE A 184 5.44 10.14 22.11
N MET A 185 4.97 8.91 21.77
CA MET A 185 3.62 8.77 21.28
C MET A 185 2.59 8.97 22.39
N ARG A 186 1.48 9.64 22.07
CA ARG A 186 0.31 9.88 22.94
C ARG A 186 -0.96 9.49 22.20
N ASN A 187 -2.01 9.09 22.94
CA ASN A 187 -3.24 8.65 22.31
C ASN A 187 -4.06 9.84 21.79
N THR A 188 -4.18 10.88 22.59
CA THR A 188 -4.99 12.06 22.27
C THR A 188 -4.29 13.34 22.71
N PRO A 189 -4.60 14.50 22.11
CA PRO A 189 -4.13 15.80 22.58
C PRO A 189 -4.50 16.08 24.04
N LYS A 190 -5.68 15.64 24.49
CA LYS A 190 -6.17 15.85 25.86
C LYS A 190 -5.28 15.19 26.92
N GLU A 191 -4.59 14.06 26.61
CA GLU A 191 -3.64 13.43 27.57
C GLU A 191 -2.50 14.33 28.01
N ILE A 192 -2.17 15.33 27.24
CA ILE A 192 -1.09 16.30 27.51
C ILE A 192 -1.60 17.72 27.68
N GLY A 193 -2.90 17.87 27.92
CA GLY A 193 -3.54 19.15 28.23
C GLY A 193 -3.56 20.15 27.07
N ILE A 194 -3.54 19.67 25.81
CA ILE A 194 -3.63 20.53 24.63
C ILE A 194 -4.87 20.18 23.78
N LEU A 195 -5.27 21.13 22.94
CA LEU A 195 -6.29 20.91 21.91
C LEU A 195 -5.66 20.40 20.60
N PRO A 196 -6.42 19.79 19.69
CA PRO A 196 -5.97 19.51 18.32
C PRO A 196 -5.47 20.77 17.63
N TYR A 197 -4.49 20.64 16.74
CA TYR A 197 -3.93 21.77 16.02
C TYR A 197 -5.01 22.57 15.28
N GLY A 198 -5.08 23.88 15.54
CA GLY A 198 -6.07 24.80 14.95
C GLY A 198 -7.45 24.80 15.66
N GLN A 199 -7.60 24.12 16.79
CA GLN A 199 -8.80 24.24 17.63
C GLN A 199 -8.56 25.25 18.75
N THR A 200 -9.46 26.24 18.88
CA THR A 200 -9.35 27.32 19.88
C THR A 200 -10.25 27.14 21.07
N GLU A 201 -11.31 26.38 20.93
CA GLU A 201 -12.29 26.10 22.00
C GLU A 201 -12.38 24.61 22.26
N ASP A 202 -12.57 24.22 23.52
CA ASP A 202 -12.84 22.82 23.91
C ASP A 202 -14.31 22.49 23.61
N ILE A 203 -14.66 22.57 22.32
CA ILE A 203 -15.94 22.04 21.86
C ILE A 203 -15.79 20.52 21.98
N GLU A 204 -16.53 19.89 22.89
CA GLU A 204 -16.72 18.45 22.85
C GLU A 204 -17.26 18.11 21.45
N VAL A 205 -16.34 17.72 20.57
CA VAL A 205 -16.75 17.03 19.34
C VAL A 205 -17.37 15.76 19.85
N VAL A 206 -18.70 15.74 19.92
CA VAL A 206 -19.47 14.51 20.05
C VAL A 206 -19.00 13.68 18.87
N HIS A 207 -17.95 12.87 19.10
CA HIS A 207 -17.69 11.76 18.22
C HIS A 207 -18.99 10.98 18.26
N ASP A 208 -19.73 11.02 17.18
CA ASP A 208 -20.83 10.11 16.94
C ASP A 208 -20.21 8.70 17.02
N GLN A 209 -20.05 8.27 18.28
CA GLN A 209 -19.75 6.88 18.59
C GLN A 209 -20.98 6.16 18.11
N SER A 210 -20.93 5.73 16.86
CA SER A 210 -21.91 4.78 16.36
C SER A 210 -21.95 3.67 17.42
N LYS A 211 -23.01 3.68 18.24
CA LYS A 211 -23.22 2.74 19.35
C LYS A 211 -23.31 1.34 18.75
N GLY A 212 -22.17 0.71 18.45
CA GLY A 212 -22.13 -0.60 17.85
C GLY A 212 -20.71 -1.14 17.74
N ASN A 213 -20.57 -2.44 17.64
CA ASN A 213 -19.31 -3.09 17.38
C ASN A 213 -18.82 -2.69 15.95
N PRO A 214 -17.66 -2.02 15.78
CA PRO A 214 -17.16 -1.58 14.48
C PRO A 214 -17.04 -2.72 13.46
N ILE A 215 -16.76 -3.94 13.93
CA ILE A 215 -16.71 -5.14 13.09
C ILE A 215 -18.08 -5.45 12.49
N VAL A 216 -19.14 -5.39 13.33
CA VAL A 216 -20.52 -5.62 12.87
C VAL A 216 -20.95 -4.55 11.88
N ILE A 217 -20.58 -3.29 12.11
CA ILE A 217 -20.88 -2.16 11.21
C ILE A 217 -20.18 -2.37 9.87
N ALA A 218 -18.91 -2.80 9.87
CA ALA A 218 -18.16 -3.09 8.65
C ALA A 218 -18.83 -4.21 7.82
N PHE A 219 -19.19 -5.33 8.44
CA PHE A 219 -19.87 -6.43 7.75
C PHE A 219 -21.29 -6.08 7.28
N LYS A 220 -22.03 -5.28 8.04
CA LYS A 220 -23.34 -4.78 7.62
C LYS A 220 -23.20 -3.87 6.39
N GLY A 221 -22.19 -3.00 6.37
CA GLY A 221 -21.88 -2.17 5.22
C GLY A 221 -21.54 -2.99 3.97
N LEU A 222 -20.79 -4.10 4.13
CA LEU A 222 -20.55 -5.04 3.04
C LEU A 222 -21.84 -5.71 2.57
N ALA A 223 -22.66 -6.23 3.49
CA ALA A 223 -23.91 -6.91 3.15
C ALA A 223 -24.88 -6.01 2.38
N ASP A 224 -24.88 -4.70 2.66
CA ASP A 224 -25.65 -3.72 1.89
C ASP A 224 -25.02 -3.49 0.49
N ALA A 225 -23.68 -3.38 0.43
CA ALA A 225 -22.97 -3.03 -0.80
C ALA A 225 -22.99 -4.14 -1.85
N ILE A 226 -22.86 -5.41 -1.47
CA ILE A 226 -22.81 -6.56 -2.39
C ILE A 226 -24.09 -6.74 -3.24
N ARG A 227 -25.20 -6.10 -2.82
CA ARG A 227 -26.45 -6.10 -3.56
C ARG A 227 -26.44 -5.16 -4.77
N ALA A 228 -25.53 -4.19 -4.79
CA ALA A 228 -25.39 -3.22 -5.87
C ALA A 228 -24.41 -3.73 -6.93
N LYS A 229 -24.80 -3.70 -8.21
CA LYS A 229 -23.92 -4.05 -9.34
C LYS A 229 -22.67 -3.18 -9.38
N GLU A 230 -22.81 -1.91 -9.04
CA GLU A 230 -21.74 -0.91 -9.01
C GLU A 230 -20.62 -1.27 -8.03
N PHE A 231 -20.98 -1.94 -6.91
CA PHE A 231 -19.97 -2.45 -5.97
C PHE A 231 -19.04 -3.46 -6.64
N TRP A 232 -19.59 -4.43 -7.35
CA TRP A 232 -18.80 -5.48 -8.01
C TRP A 232 -17.96 -4.94 -9.17
N LEU A 233 -18.47 -3.93 -9.89
CA LEU A 233 -17.71 -3.27 -10.94
C LEU A 233 -16.53 -2.49 -10.39
N LEU A 234 -16.72 -1.75 -9.28
CA LEU A 234 -15.64 -1.04 -8.59
C LEU A 234 -14.65 -2.02 -7.91
N ALA A 235 -15.15 -3.01 -7.20
CA ALA A 235 -14.31 -4.01 -6.54
C ALA A 235 -13.52 -4.84 -7.54
N GLY A 236 -14.13 -5.25 -8.67
CA GLY A 236 -13.47 -5.99 -9.74
C GLY A 236 -12.39 -5.16 -10.46
N SER A 237 -12.69 -3.90 -10.80
CA SER A 237 -11.69 -3.03 -11.41
C SER A 237 -10.52 -2.75 -10.44
N PHE A 238 -10.83 -2.57 -9.16
CA PHE A 238 -9.81 -2.32 -8.15
C PHE A 238 -9.03 -3.59 -7.75
N PHE A 239 -9.62 -4.78 -7.89
CA PHE A 239 -8.92 -6.06 -7.85
C PHE A 239 -7.81 -6.12 -8.90
N PHE A 240 -8.12 -5.79 -10.17
CA PHE A 240 -7.13 -5.76 -11.23
C PHE A 240 -6.10 -4.64 -11.06
N CYS A 241 -6.46 -3.54 -10.38
CA CYS A 241 -5.49 -2.54 -9.95
C CYS A 241 -4.44 -3.16 -9.02
N GLY A 242 -4.86 -3.82 -7.94
CA GLY A 242 -3.97 -4.49 -7.00
C GLY A 242 -3.14 -5.60 -7.67
N PHE A 243 -3.79 -6.38 -8.54
CA PHE A 243 -3.15 -7.41 -9.32
C PHE A 243 -1.95 -6.88 -10.11
N SER A 244 -2.14 -5.78 -10.84
CA SER A 244 -1.08 -5.19 -11.68
C SER A 244 -0.03 -4.41 -10.88
N THR A 245 -0.42 -3.69 -9.82
CA THR A 245 0.48 -2.82 -9.04
C THR A 245 1.28 -3.57 -7.98
N ASN A 246 0.75 -3.68 -6.78
CA ASN A 246 1.48 -4.27 -5.63
C ASN A 246 1.78 -5.75 -5.85
N GLY A 247 0.85 -6.47 -6.49
CA GLY A 247 0.99 -7.90 -6.72
C GLY A 247 2.06 -8.24 -7.75
N LEU A 248 1.96 -7.69 -8.95
CA LEU A 248 2.89 -8.03 -10.03
C LEU A 248 4.12 -7.10 -10.03
N VAL A 249 3.93 -5.81 -10.29
CA VAL A 249 5.07 -4.88 -10.43
C VAL A 249 5.80 -4.72 -9.11
N GLY A 250 5.10 -4.48 -7.99
CA GLY A 250 5.71 -4.32 -6.68
C GLY A 250 6.53 -5.54 -6.23
N THR A 251 6.10 -6.76 -6.57
CA THR A 251 6.74 -8.00 -6.12
C THR A 251 7.77 -8.54 -7.13
N HIS A 252 7.48 -8.48 -8.43
CA HIS A 252 8.24 -9.21 -9.44
C HIS A 252 9.03 -8.34 -10.42
N PHE A 253 8.80 -7.02 -10.48
CA PHE A 253 9.48 -6.15 -11.45
C PHE A 253 11.01 -6.21 -11.33
N ILE A 254 11.55 -6.17 -10.11
CA ILE A 254 13.00 -6.25 -9.88
C ILE A 254 13.55 -7.58 -10.39
N SER A 255 12.91 -8.69 -10.02
CA SER A 255 13.33 -10.02 -10.48
C SER A 255 13.16 -10.20 -11.98
N TYR A 256 12.18 -9.53 -12.59
CA TYR A 256 12.00 -9.54 -14.04
C TYR A 256 13.13 -8.77 -14.75
N CYS A 257 13.50 -7.60 -14.25
CA CYS A 257 14.66 -6.85 -14.74
C CYS A 257 15.96 -7.67 -14.62
N ILE A 258 16.19 -8.34 -13.48
CA ILE A 258 17.36 -9.19 -13.26
C ILE A 258 17.43 -10.33 -14.28
N SER A 259 16.29 -10.92 -14.68
CA SER A 259 16.27 -12.00 -15.69
C SER A 259 16.69 -11.53 -17.09
N PHE A 260 16.73 -10.22 -17.33
CA PHE A 260 17.31 -9.59 -18.55
C PHE A 260 18.70 -8.99 -18.32
N GLY A 261 19.39 -9.34 -17.23
CA GLY A 261 20.75 -8.89 -16.93
C GLY A 261 20.85 -7.47 -16.36
N ILE A 262 19.73 -6.85 -15.99
CA ILE A 262 19.73 -5.53 -15.32
C ILE A 262 20.14 -5.71 -13.85
N PRO A 263 21.18 -4.98 -13.36
CA PRO A 263 21.62 -5.09 -11.97
C PRO A 263 20.50 -4.77 -10.97
N ILE A 264 20.50 -5.46 -9.82
CA ILE A 264 19.47 -5.32 -8.80
C ILE A 264 19.30 -3.87 -8.31
N VAL A 265 20.40 -3.13 -8.16
CA VAL A 265 20.37 -1.71 -7.75
C VAL A 265 19.66 -0.85 -8.79
N THR A 266 19.95 -1.08 -10.08
CA THR A 266 19.30 -0.36 -11.18
C THR A 266 17.80 -0.69 -11.20
N ALA A 267 17.43 -1.96 -11.10
CA ALA A 267 16.02 -2.39 -11.07
C ALA A 267 15.27 -1.81 -9.87
N ALA A 268 15.87 -1.82 -8.69
CA ALA A 268 15.32 -1.22 -7.49
C ALA A 268 15.17 0.31 -7.61
N SER A 269 16.14 0.97 -8.24
CA SER A 269 16.09 2.41 -8.51
C SER A 269 15.00 2.78 -9.51
N LEU A 270 14.76 1.98 -10.54
CA LEU A 270 13.64 2.15 -11.48
C LEU A 270 12.29 2.04 -10.77
N LEU A 271 12.12 1.04 -9.89
CA LEU A 271 10.91 0.89 -9.09
C LEU A 271 10.72 2.06 -8.11
N SER A 272 11.81 2.54 -7.51
CA SER A 272 11.79 3.72 -6.64
C SER A 272 11.44 4.99 -7.41
N PHE A 273 11.94 5.13 -8.62
CA PHE A 273 11.64 6.26 -9.51
C PHE A 273 10.16 6.32 -9.88
N MET A 274 9.50 5.17 -10.06
CA MET A 274 8.03 5.12 -10.19
C MET A 274 7.34 5.78 -9.00
N GLY A 275 7.88 5.67 -7.78
CA GLY A 275 7.35 6.29 -6.57
C GLY A 275 7.32 7.83 -6.63
N VAL A 276 8.29 8.47 -7.27
CA VAL A 276 8.30 9.93 -7.48
C VAL A 276 7.12 10.35 -8.36
N PHE A 277 6.96 9.68 -9.50
CA PHE A 277 5.88 9.98 -10.44
C PHE A 277 4.50 9.62 -9.86
N ASN A 278 4.42 8.61 -9.00
CA ASN A 278 3.21 8.29 -8.27
C ASN A 278 2.69 9.47 -7.43
N MET A 279 3.57 10.20 -6.76
CA MET A 279 3.17 11.40 -6.01
C MET A 279 2.56 12.46 -6.93
N VAL A 280 3.18 12.71 -8.06
CA VAL A 280 2.68 13.66 -9.07
C VAL A 280 1.34 13.19 -9.65
N GLY A 281 1.29 11.95 -10.10
CA GLY A 281 0.12 11.36 -10.73
C GLY A 281 -1.09 11.29 -9.82
N THR A 282 -0.90 10.88 -8.57
CA THR A 282 -2.00 10.82 -7.57
C THR A 282 -2.53 12.21 -7.23
N THR A 283 -1.65 13.21 -7.08
CA THR A 283 -2.07 14.60 -6.83
C THR A 283 -2.85 15.16 -8.01
N LEU A 284 -2.36 14.96 -9.24
CA LEU A 284 -3.05 15.37 -10.46
C LEU A 284 -4.39 14.65 -10.61
N SER A 285 -4.43 13.36 -10.33
CA SER A 285 -5.66 12.57 -10.37
C SER A 285 -6.70 13.06 -9.38
N GLY A 286 -6.31 13.43 -8.16
CA GLY A 286 -7.21 14.05 -7.19
C GLY A 286 -7.85 15.32 -7.75
N TRP A 287 -7.04 16.21 -8.32
CA TRP A 287 -7.49 17.44 -8.95
C TRP A 287 -8.43 17.20 -10.17
N LEU A 288 -8.11 16.22 -11.01
CA LEU A 288 -8.93 15.82 -12.17
C LEU A 288 -10.25 15.18 -11.73
N SER A 289 -10.22 14.37 -10.67
CA SER A 289 -11.36 13.63 -10.13
C SER A 289 -12.52 14.55 -9.68
N ASP A 290 -12.19 15.79 -9.27
CA ASP A 290 -13.19 16.81 -8.92
C ASP A 290 -13.80 17.49 -10.18
N ARG A 291 -13.15 17.39 -11.35
CA ARG A 291 -13.50 18.13 -12.57
C ARG A 291 -14.04 17.27 -13.71
N ILE A 292 -13.60 16.03 -13.79
CA ILE A 292 -13.93 15.10 -14.88
C ILE A 292 -14.84 13.99 -14.35
N ASP A 293 -15.57 13.32 -15.22
CA ASP A 293 -16.32 12.11 -14.88
C ASP A 293 -15.34 11.00 -14.49
N ASN A 294 -15.42 10.57 -13.23
CA ASN A 294 -14.49 9.62 -12.65
C ASN A 294 -14.46 8.25 -13.34
N ARG A 295 -15.51 7.86 -14.07
CA ARG A 295 -15.56 6.62 -14.85
C ARG A 295 -14.60 6.71 -16.04
N TRP A 296 -14.62 7.83 -16.79
CA TRP A 296 -13.71 8.06 -17.92
C TRP A 296 -12.28 8.24 -17.45
N LEU A 297 -12.07 8.87 -16.28
CA LEU A 297 -10.75 9.01 -15.70
C LEU A 297 -10.14 7.65 -15.36
N LEU A 298 -10.89 6.77 -14.70
CA LEU A 298 -10.48 5.39 -14.42
C LEU A 298 -10.30 4.55 -15.70
N PHE A 299 -11.18 4.75 -16.71
CA PHE A 299 -11.06 4.05 -17.99
C PHE A 299 -9.69 4.29 -18.62
N TRP A 300 -9.27 5.56 -18.74
CA TRP A 300 -7.99 5.90 -19.34
C TRP A 300 -6.81 5.43 -18.49
N TYR A 301 -6.89 5.54 -17.17
CA TYR A 301 -5.85 5.00 -16.30
C TYR A 301 -5.66 3.50 -16.51
N TYR A 302 -6.70 2.70 -16.45
CA TYR A 302 -6.60 1.26 -16.65
C TYR A 302 -6.16 0.89 -18.06
N LEU A 303 -6.62 1.60 -19.07
CA LEU A 303 -6.25 1.35 -20.47
C LEU A 303 -4.74 1.61 -20.69
N PHE A 304 -4.25 2.76 -20.25
CA PHE A 304 -2.82 3.10 -20.37
C PHE A 304 -1.92 2.20 -19.53
N ARG A 305 -2.34 1.85 -18.33
CA ARG A 305 -1.66 0.85 -17.52
C ARG A 305 -1.56 -0.49 -18.24
N GLY A 306 -2.67 -0.97 -18.80
CA GLY A 306 -2.70 -2.21 -19.56
C GLY A 306 -1.74 -2.18 -20.74
N ALA A 307 -1.77 -1.10 -21.52
CA ALA A 307 -0.86 -0.92 -22.66
C ALA A 307 0.61 -0.90 -22.21
N SER A 308 0.96 -0.17 -21.14
CA SER A 308 2.32 -0.10 -20.62
C SER A 308 2.85 -1.46 -20.16
N LEU A 309 2.00 -2.27 -19.50
CA LEU A 309 2.36 -3.62 -19.04
C LEU A 309 2.60 -4.59 -20.21
N VAL A 310 1.82 -4.46 -21.28
CA VAL A 310 2.02 -5.26 -22.52
C VAL A 310 3.31 -4.85 -23.23
N LEU A 311 3.69 -3.57 -23.19
CA LEU A 311 4.89 -3.06 -23.85
C LEU A 311 6.20 -3.34 -23.06
N LEU A 312 6.12 -3.49 -21.73
CA LEU A 312 7.30 -3.70 -20.89
C LEU A 312 8.16 -4.90 -21.30
N PRO A 313 7.61 -6.11 -21.61
CA PRO A 313 8.43 -7.23 -22.05
C PRO A 313 9.27 -6.91 -23.30
N PHE A 314 8.73 -6.17 -24.26
CA PHE A 314 9.45 -5.76 -25.46
C PHE A 314 10.57 -4.78 -25.14
N ALA A 315 10.32 -3.80 -24.26
CA ALA A 315 11.34 -2.87 -23.80
C ALA A 315 12.52 -3.56 -23.11
N LEU A 316 12.23 -4.62 -22.31
CA LEU A 316 13.26 -5.43 -21.67
C LEU A 316 14.03 -6.30 -22.66
N MET A 317 13.34 -6.90 -23.66
CA MET A 317 13.99 -7.71 -24.71
C MET A 317 14.95 -6.89 -25.58
N GLU A 318 14.61 -5.63 -25.88
CA GLU A 318 15.49 -4.72 -26.61
C GLU A 318 16.72 -4.30 -25.78
N GLY A 319 16.69 -4.47 -24.46
CA GLY A 319 17.78 -4.05 -23.56
C GLY A 319 17.99 -2.54 -23.50
N ASN A 320 17.04 -1.75 -24.01
CA ASN A 320 17.14 -0.29 -24.07
C ASN A 320 16.58 0.34 -22.78
N LEU A 321 17.49 0.83 -21.93
CA LEU A 321 17.14 1.46 -20.65
C LEU A 321 16.17 2.64 -20.81
N THR A 322 16.22 3.36 -21.94
CA THR A 322 15.33 4.50 -22.19
C THR A 322 13.86 4.07 -22.21
N TRP A 323 13.51 2.97 -22.84
CA TRP A 323 12.14 2.46 -22.87
C TRP A 323 11.65 1.98 -21.49
N ILE A 324 12.55 1.41 -20.69
CA ILE A 324 12.26 1.00 -19.33
C ILE A 324 12.06 2.23 -18.42
N LEU A 325 12.84 3.30 -18.64
CA LEU A 325 12.61 4.60 -17.96
C LEU A 325 11.27 5.21 -18.35
N VAL A 326 10.93 5.21 -19.66
CA VAL A 326 9.62 5.68 -20.14
C VAL A 326 8.49 4.88 -19.48
N PHE A 327 8.59 3.55 -19.43
CA PHE A 327 7.66 2.71 -18.69
C PHE A 327 7.56 3.14 -17.22
N SER A 328 8.70 3.36 -16.55
CA SER A 328 8.74 3.73 -15.12
C SER A 328 8.04 5.06 -14.86
N VAL A 329 8.19 6.04 -15.75
CA VAL A 329 7.49 7.33 -15.67
C VAL A 329 5.97 7.15 -15.84
N PHE A 330 5.56 6.51 -16.93
CA PHE A 330 4.13 6.32 -17.25
C PHE A 330 3.43 5.47 -16.19
N TYR A 331 4.02 4.35 -15.84
CA TYR A 331 3.47 3.44 -14.84
C TYR A 331 3.42 4.09 -13.46
N GLY A 332 4.47 4.85 -13.11
CA GLY A 332 4.54 5.61 -11.87
C GLY A 332 3.43 6.64 -11.75
N LEU A 333 3.20 7.46 -12.80
CA LEU A 333 2.12 8.45 -12.83
C LEU A 333 0.72 7.83 -12.58
N ASP A 334 0.55 6.57 -12.95
CA ASP A 334 -0.71 5.86 -12.83
C ASP A 334 -0.82 4.97 -11.58
N TRP A 335 0.27 4.66 -10.87
CA TRP A 335 0.32 3.64 -9.82
C TRP A 335 -0.82 3.73 -8.80
N VAL A 336 -1.02 4.90 -8.16
CA VAL A 336 -2.09 5.15 -7.18
C VAL A 336 -3.14 6.15 -7.73
N ALA A 337 -2.98 6.63 -8.95
CA ALA A 337 -3.87 7.61 -9.56
C ALA A 337 -5.34 7.13 -9.67
N THR A 338 -5.58 5.83 -9.64
CA THR A 338 -6.93 5.24 -9.62
C THR A 338 -7.66 5.39 -8.28
N VAL A 339 -6.96 5.71 -7.18
CA VAL A 339 -7.55 5.81 -5.83
C VAL A 339 -8.52 6.99 -5.68
N PRO A 340 -8.16 8.26 -6.00
CA PRO A 340 -9.07 9.39 -5.85
C PRO A 340 -10.40 9.22 -6.60
N PRO A 341 -10.42 8.85 -7.89
CA PRO A 341 -11.67 8.66 -8.62
C PRO A 341 -12.49 7.47 -8.11
N THR A 342 -11.86 6.40 -7.60
CA THR A 342 -12.56 5.27 -6.98
C THR A 342 -13.25 5.68 -5.67
N ILE A 343 -12.60 6.48 -4.83
CA ILE A 343 -13.21 7.03 -3.60
C ILE A 343 -14.39 7.94 -3.96
N ASN A 344 -14.24 8.82 -4.96
CA ASN A 344 -15.29 9.74 -5.37
C ASN A 344 -16.48 8.99 -5.98
N LEU A 345 -16.27 7.97 -6.80
CA LEU A 345 -17.36 7.11 -7.30
C LEU A 345 -18.06 6.36 -6.17
N SER A 346 -17.30 5.79 -5.24
CA SER A 346 -17.89 5.14 -4.06
C SER A 346 -18.77 6.11 -3.26
N ARG A 347 -18.33 7.38 -3.10
CA ARG A 347 -19.12 8.42 -2.42
C ARG A 347 -20.37 8.80 -3.21
N GLN A 348 -20.28 8.92 -4.53
CA GLN A 348 -21.40 9.26 -5.40
C GLN A 348 -22.47 8.16 -5.43
N ILE A 349 -22.06 6.88 -5.41
CA ILE A 349 -22.96 5.73 -5.54
C ILE A 349 -23.60 5.37 -4.18
N PHE A 350 -22.81 5.33 -3.11
CA PHE A 350 -23.26 4.81 -1.80
C PHE A 350 -23.53 5.89 -0.75
N GLY A 351 -23.31 7.16 -1.10
CA GLY A 351 -23.48 8.30 -0.20
C GLY A 351 -22.32 8.49 0.77
N VAL A 352 -22.22 9.69 1.34
CA VAL A 352 -21.10 10.12 2.19
C VAL A 352 -20.91 9.24 3.43
N HIS A 353 -22.00 8.86 4.08
CA HIS A 353 -21.94 8.11 5.35
C HIS A 353 -21.46 6.66 5.20
N LYS A 354 -21.79 5.98 4.10
CA LYS A 354 -21.44 4.57 3.88
C LYS A 354 -20.16 4.40 3.05
N SER A 355 -19.76 5.42 2.29
CA SER A 355 -18.67 5.32 1.29
C SER A 355 -17.33 4.91 1.87
N ALA A 356 -16.99 5.36 3.08
CA ALA A 356 -15.71 5.02 3.71
C ALA A 356 -15.60 3.51 4.03
N ILE A 357 -16.67 2.91 4.55
CA ILE A 357 -16.72 1.48 4.85
C ILE A 357 -16.70 0.67 3.57
N ILE A 358 -17.50 1.08 2.58
CA ILE A 358 -17.60 0.38 1.29
C ILE A 358 -16.27 0.47 0.54
N TYR A 359 -15.63 1.64 0.53
CA TYR A 359 -14.30 1.79 -0.05
C TYR A 359 -13.26 0.89 0.66
N GLY A 360 -13.37 0.72 1.98
CA GLY A 360 -12.53 -0.23 2.71
C GLY A 360 -12.64 -1.67 2.17
N TRP A 361 -13.83 -2.11 1.79
CA TRP A 361 -14.05 -3.42 1.17
C TRP A 361 -13.58 -3.48 -0.29
N ILE A 362 -13.75 -2.39 -1.05
CA ILE A 362 -13.16 -2.25 -2.40
C ILE A 362 -11.63 -2.33 -2.30
N PHE A 363 -11.02 -1.68 -1.29
CA PHE A 363 -9.59 -1.78 -1.04
C PHE A 363 -9.15 -3.19 -0.60
N ALA A 364 -9.96 -3.90 0.18
CA ALA A 364 -9.70 -5.31 0.49
C ALA A 364 -9.66 -6.18 -0.78
N SER A 365 -10.58 -5.95 -1.72
CA SER A 365 -10.56 -6.59 -3.05
C SER A 365 -9.25 -6.31 -3.80
N HIS A 366 -8.75 -5.06 -3.77
CA HIS A 366 -7.43 -4.70 -4.33
C HIS A 366 -6.31 -5.56 -3.74
N GLN A 367 -6.30 -5.76 -2.43
CA GLN A 367 -5.25 -6.57 -1.78
C GLN A 367 -5.39 -8.07 -2.07
N VAL A 368 -6.62 -8.57 -2.26
CA VAL A 368 -6.83 -9.93 -2.77
C VAL A 368 -6.26 -10.07 -4.18
N GLY A 369 -6.49 -9.07 -5.05
CA GLY A 369 -5.90 -9.02 -6.39
C GLY A 369 -4.37 -9.00 -6.33
N ALA A 370 -3.80 -8.19 -5.45
CA ALA A 370 -2.36 -8.11 -5.24
C ALA A 370 -1.77 -9.46 -4.76
N ALA A 371 -2.41 -10.11 -3.79
CA ALA A 371 -2.00 -11.42 -3.30
C ALA A 371 -2.04 -12.48 -4.41
N THR A 372 -3.11 -12.47 -5.23
CA THR A 372 -3.28 -13.39 -6.35
C THR A 372 -2.17 -13.21 -7.38
N ALA A 373 -1.81 -11.98 -7.74
CA ALA A 373 -0.76 -11.72 -8.71
C ALA A 373 0.65 -11.98 -8.16
N ALA A 374 0.89 -11.70 -6.87
CA ALA A 374 2.16 -12.03 -6.24
C ALA A 374 2.42 -13.54 -6.31
N TYR A 375 1.46 -14.35 -5.89
CA TYR A 375 1.56 -15.80 -6.00
C TYR A 375 1.59 -16.29 -7.45
N GLY A 376 0.64 -15.82 -8.28
CA GLY A 376 0.49 -16.23 -9.68
C GLY A 376 1.70 -15.88 -10.54
N GLY A 377 2.33 -14.72 -10.31
CA GLY A 377 3.57 -14.34 -11.00
C GLY A 377 4.72 -15.29 -10.70
N GLY A 378 4.89 -15.70 -9.42
CA GLY A 378 5.89 -16.68 -9.04
C GLY A 378 5.59 -18.07 -9.61
N MET A 379 4.31 -18.49 -9.63
CA MET A 379 3.87 -19.76 -10.22
C MET A 379 4.15 -19.79 -11.73
N LEU A 380 3.77 -18.73 -12.47
CA LEU A 380 4.02 -18.65 -13.90
C LEU A 380 5.51 -18.64 -14.22
N TYR A 381 6.32 -17.96 -13.43
CA TYR A 381 7.76 -17.99 -13.58
C TYR A 381 8.32 -19.41 -13.36
N SER A 382 7.87 -20.13 -12.33
CA SER A 382 8.31 -21.50 -12.05
C SER A 382 7.94 -22.48 -13.18
N TYR A 383 6.87 -22.18 -13.92
CA TYR A 383 6.41 -23.04 -15.02
C TYR A 383 7.05 -22.67 -16.36
N PHE A 384 7.14 -21.36 -16.67
CA PHE A 384 7.59 -20.86 -17.98
C PHE A 384 9.03 -20.31 -18.00
N ASN A 385 9.69 -20.23 -16.84
CA ASN A 385 11.00 -19.58 -16.63
C ASN A 385 11.06 -18.11 -17.11
N THR A 386 9.91 -17.45 -17.19
CA THR A 386 9.79 -16.03 -17.56
C THR A 386 8.56 -15.40 -16.92
N TYR A 387 8.64 -14.10 -16.65
CA TYR A 387 7.49 -13.29 -16.19
C TYR A 387 6.67 -12.71 -17.35
N THR A 388 7.11 -12.83 -18.59
CA THR A 388 6.47 -12.23 -19.77
C THR A 388 4.96 -12.50 -19.80
N TRP A 389 4.54 -13.74 -19.59
CA TRP A 389 3.13 -14.11 -19.56
C TRP A 389 2.35 -13.48 -18.43
N ALA A 390 2.97 -13.31 -17.24
CA ALA A 390 2.34 -12.64 -16.12
C ALA A 390 2.06 -11.16 -16.43
N PHE A 391 3.01 -10.47 -17.08
CA PHE A 391 2.84 -9.08 -17.49
C PHE A 391 1.81 -8.91 -18.60
N PHE A 392 1.78 -9.80 -19.59
CA PHE A 392 0.72 -9.80 -20.62
C PHE A 392 -0.67 -10.04 -20.01
N MET A 393 -0.82 -11.03 -19.14
CA MET A 393 -2.09 -11.27 -18.44
C MET A 393 -2.53 -10.05 -17.63
N ALA A 394 -1.62 -9.42 -16.90
CA ALA A 394 -1.93 -8.22 -16.14
C ALA A 394 -2.36 -7.05 -17.05
N GLY A 395 -1.73 -6.91 -18.21
CA GLY A 395 -2.14 -5.93 -19.23
C GLY A 395 -3.57 -6.16 -19.70
N VAL A 396 -3.92 -7.41 -20.06
CA VAL A 396 -5.29 -7.79 -20.44
C VAL A 396 -6.29 -7.55 -19.30
N CYS A 397 -5.93 -7.92 -18.05
CA CYS A 397 -6.77 -7.66 -16.88
C CYS A 397 -7.02 -6.16 -16.66
N CYS A 398 -6.05 -5.29 -16.91
CA CYS A 398 -6.24 -3.85 -16.85
C CYS A 398 -7.20 -3.33 -17.94
N VAL A 399 -7.13 -3.88 -19.15
CA VAL A 399 -8.11 -3.57 -20.21
C VAL A 399 -9.51 -4.03 -19.78
N MET A 400 -9.67 -5.20 -19.17
CA MET A 400 -10.95 -5.62 -18.59
C MET A 400 -11.43 -4.65 -17.49
N ALA A 401 -10.52 -4.19 -16.61
CA ALA A 401 -10.84 -3.20 -15.60
C ALA A 401 -11.36 -1.89 -16.22
N SER A 402 -10.78 -1.43 -17.33
CA SER A 402 -11.26 -0.24 -18.05
C SER A 402 -12.71 -0.40 -18.53
N LEU A 403 -13.07 -1.59 -19.00
CA LEU A 403 -14.45 -1.89 -19.41
C LEU A 403 -15.40 -1.92 -18.19
N PHE A 404 -14.99 -2.48 -17.07
CA PHE A 404 -15.83 -2.53 -15.86
C PHE A 404 -16.24 -1.14 -15.40
N VAL A 405 -15.32 -0.17 -15.38
CA VAL A 405 -15.63 1.18 -14.89
C VAL A 405 -16.57 1.96 -15.81
N ILE A 406 -16.56 1.72 -17.12
CA ILE A 406 -17.52 2.33 -18.06
C ILE A 406 -18.93 1.79 -17.88
N LEU A 407 -19.07 0.53 -17.47
CA LEU A 407 -20.37 -0.09 -17.21
C LEU A 407 -21.07 0.44 -15.94
N ILE A 408 -20.38 1.22 -15.12
CA ILE A 408 -20.96 1.90 -13.96
C ILE A 408 -21.94 2.97 -14.47
N LYS A 409 -23.14 3.01 -13.90
CA LYS A 409 -24.12 4.05 -14.24
C LYS A 409 -23.61 5.44 -13.90
N LYS A 410 -23.83 6.39 -14.82
CA LYS A 410 -23.51 7.79 -14.57
C LYS A 410 -24.34 8.32 -13.41
N GLN A 411 -23.66 8.78 -12.37
CA GLN A 411 -24.29 9.44 -11.23
C GLN A 411 -24.38 10.95 -11.49
N PRO A 412 -25.50 11.62 -11.11
CA PRO A 412 -25.56 13.07 -11.17
C PRO A 412 -24.45 13.64 -10.27
N ARG A 413 -23.76 14.67 -10.76
CA ARG A 413 -22.80 15.40 -9.92
C ARG A 413 -23.57 16.03 -8.76
N SER A 414 -23.22 15.70 -7.54
CA SER A 414 -23.64 16.50 -6.39
C SER A 414 -22.96 17.86 -6.53
N VAL A 415 -23.74 18.88 -6.92
CA VAL A 415 -23.33 20.28 -6.80
C VAL A 415 -23.24 20.53 -5.29
N ASN A 416 -22.02 20.69 -4.77
CA ASN A 416 -21.81 21.26 -3.44
C ASN A 416 -21.79 22.78 -3.56
#